data_c37d660cdd521f84aa43902f3fef1946
#
_entry.id   c37d660cdd521f84aa43902f3fef1946
#
_cell.length_a   1.000
_cell.length_b   1.000
_cell.length_c   1.000
_cell.angle_alpha   90.00
_cell.angle_beta   90.00
_cell.angle_gamma   90.00
#
_symmetry.space_group_name_H-M   'P 1'
#
loop_
_entity.id
_entity.type
_entity.pdbx_description
1 polymer ?
#
loop_
_entity_poly.entity_id
_entity_poly.type
_entity_poly.pdbx_seq_one_letter_code
_entity_poly.pdbx_strand_id
1 'polypeptide(L)'
;MGRILVIEDEAEMRKLLRQVFEDAGYEVEQASDGLEGIRLYRENPADLIITDMIMPKKEGMETILDLKLEFPDVKIIAISGGGRIGPEPYLQIAEGFGAERVFMKPFDIKELLTAVKEIMG
;
A
#
# COMPACT_ATOMS: atom_id res chain seq x y z
N MET A 1 -8.18 -11.35 -13.33
CA MET A 1 -7.78 -11.05 -11.96
C MET A 1 -7.18 -9.67 -11.87
N GLY A 2 -7.11 -9.12 -10.69
CA GLY A 2 -6.64 -7.76 -10.51
C GLY A 2 -5.13 -7.65 -10.40
N ARG A 3 -4.69 -6.42 -10.39
CA ARG A 3 -3.30 -6.06 -10.35
C ARG A 3 -3.03 -5.19 -9.13
N ILE A 4 -2.00 -5.52 -8.38
CA ILE A 4 -1.64 -4.86 -7.14
C ILE A 4 -0.25 -4.26 -7.25
N LEU A 5 -0.10 -3.00 -6.84
CA LEU A 5 1.20 -2.36 -6.72
C LEU A 5 1.55 -2.30 -5.24
N VAL A 6 2.68 -2.90 -4.87
CA VAL A 6 3.17 -2.90 -3.50
C VAL A 6 4.32 -1.90 -3.39
N ILE A 7 4.17 -0.92 -2.51
CA ILE A 7 5.20 0.08 -2.24
C ILE A 7 5.73 -0.17 -0.82
N GLU A 8 6.92 -0.71 -0.70
CA GLU A 8 7.50 -1.11 0.57
C GLU A 8 9.02 -1.06 0.47
N ASP A 9 9.67 -0.33 1.37
CA ASP A 9 11.12 -0.19 1.34
C ASP A 9 11.85 -1.42 1.90
N GLU A 10 11.22 -2.16 2.80
CA GLU A 10 11.83 -3.35 3.38
C GLU A 10 11.71 -4.52 2.42
N ALA A 11 12.85 -5.00 1.92
CA ALA A 11 12.87 -6.02 0.87
C ALA A 11 12.16 -7.32 1.28
N GLU A 12 12.33 -7.75 2.53
CA GLU A 12 11.71 -8.99 2.98
C GLU A 12 10.19 -8.89 3.04
N MET A 13 9.66 -7.77 3.53
CA MET A 13 8.23 -7.54 3.59
C MET A 13 7.66 -7.42 2.19
N ARG A 14 8.36 -6.71 1.30
CA ARG A 14 7.94 -6.56 -0.10
C ARG A 14 7.83 -7.91 -0.79
N LYS A 15 8.81 -8.77 -0.55
CA LYS A 15 8.85 -10.12 -1.12
C LYS A 15 7.72 -10.98 -0.57
N LEU A 16 7.46 -10.88 0.73
CA LEU A 16 6.38 -11.61 1.38
C LEU A 16 5.02 -11.21 0.80
N LEU A 17 4.77 -9.92 0.70
CA LEU A 17 3.51 -9.43 0.15
C LEU A 17 3.31 -9.86 -1.29
N ARG A 18 4.36 -9.79 -2.09
CA ARG A 18 4.32 -10.26 -3.46
C ARG A 18 3.91 -11.74 -3.52
N GLN A 19 4.56 -12.56 -2.71
CA GLN A 19 4.27 -13.99 -2.69
C GLN A 19 2.81 -14.26 -2.31
N VAL A 20 2.34 -13.60 -1.26
CA VAL A 20 0.98 -13.77 -0.77
C VAL A 20 -0.06 -13.43 -1.85
N PHE A 21 0.13 -12.31 -2.53
CA PHE A 21 -0.84 -11.88 -3.53
C PHE A 21 -0.74 -12.66 -4.82
N GLU A 22 0.47 -13.04 -5.25
CA GLU A 22 0.63 -13.90 -6.43
C GLU A 22 -0.01 -15.28 -6.19
N ASP A 23 0.16 -15.82 -4.99
CA ASP A 23 -0.46 -17.09 -4.63
C ASP A 23 -1.99 -16.99 -4.64
N ALA A 24 -2.52 -15.82 -4.37
CA ALA A 24 -3.96 -15.58 -4.41
C ALA A 24 -4.49 -15.29 -5.82
N GLY A 25 -3.61 -15.26 -6.83
CA GLY A 25 -4.00 -15.10 -8.23
C GLY A 25 -3.91 -13.69 -8.79
N TYR A 26 -3.32 -12.74 -8.04
CA TYR A 26 -3.17 -11.37 -8.51
C TYR A 26 -1.82 -11.17 -9.20
N GLU A 27 -1.78 -10.23 -10.13
CA GLU A 27 -0.53 -9.71 -10.67
C GLU A 27 0.04 -8.70 -9.68
N VAL A 28 1.34 -8.77 -9.42
CA VAL A 28 1.98 -7.89 -8.44
C VAL A 28 3.14 -7.14 -9.06
N GLU A 29 3.13 -5.83 -8.92
CA GLU A 29 4.24 -4.97 -9.25
C GLU A 29 4.80 -4.40 -7.96
N GLN A 30 6.10 -4.16 -7.91
CA GLN A 30 6.77 -3.75 -6.68
C GLN A 30 7.52 -2.44 -6.86
N ALA A 31 7.49 -1.61 -5.82
CA ALA A 31 8.28 -0.40 -5.73
C ALA A 31 8.93 -0.35 -4.36
N SER A 32 10.15 0.17 -4.30
CA SER A 32 10.90 0.27 -3.04
C SER A 32 10.71 1.59 -2.32
N ASP A 33 10.09 2.57 -2.97
CA ASP A 33 9.77 3.86 -2.34
C ASP A 33 8.59 4.52 -3.05
N GLY A 34 8.12 5.62 -2.49
CA GLY A 34 6.95 6.31 -3.00
C GLY A 34 7.15 6.94 -4.37
N LEU A 35 8.35 7.43 -4.65
CA LEU A 35 8.63 8.04 -5.96
C LEU A 35 8.53 7.00 -7.07
N GLU A 36 9.14 5.84 -6.85
CA GLU A 36 9.07 4.74 -7.79
C GLU A 36 7.62 4.26 -7.94
N GLY A 37 6.90 4.16 -6.82
CA GLY A 37 5.53 3.72 -6.82
C GLY A 37 4.63 4.61 -7.67
N ILE A 38 4.75 5.92 -7.51
CA ILE A 38 3.97 6.88 -8.30
C ILE A 38 4.31 6.75 -9.79
N ARG A 39 5.58 6.64 -10.11
CA ARG A 39 6.03 6.48 -11.50
C ARG A 39 5.43 5.23 -12.13
N LEU A 40 5.50 4.11 -11.40
CA LEU A 40 4.96 2.85 -11.91
C LEU A 40 3.44 2.91 -12.08
N TYR A 41 2.75 3.53 -11.15
CA TYR A 41 1.31 3.68 -11.26
C TYR A 41 0.90 4.53 -12.47
N ARG A 42 1.64 5.60 -12.73
CA ARG A 42 1.38 6.46 -13.91
C ARG A 42 1.55 5.69 -15.22
N GLU A 43 2.60 4.86 -15.29
CA GLU A 43 2.88 4.10 -16.50
C GLU A 43 1.87 2.98 -16.71
N ASN A 44 1.42 2.36 -15.63
CA ASN A 44 0.55 1.19 -15.71
C ASN A 44 -0.31 1.09 -14.44
N PRO A 45 -1.44 1.80 -14.42
CA PRO A 45 -2.27 1.84 -13.21
C PRO A 45 -2.69 0.48 -12.69
N ALA A 46 -2.51 0.28 -11.39
CA ALA A 46 -2.94 -0.94 -10.72
C ALA A 46 -4.36 -0.76 -10.19
N ASP A 47 -5.01 -1.87 -9.88
CA ASP A 47 -6.36 -1.85 -9.32
C ASP A 47 -6.34 -1.51 -7.83
N LEU A 48 -5.20 -1.76 -7.17
CA LEU A 48 -5.03 -1.49 -5.76
C LEU A 48 -3.57 -1.20 -5.48
N ILE A 49 -3.31 -0.22 -4.61
CA ILE A 49 -1.97 0.08 -4.13
C ILE A 49 -1.90 -0.27 -2.65
N ILE A 50 -0.84 -0.99 -2.25
CA ILE A 50 -0.56 -1.25 -0.85
C ILE A 50 0.74 -0.53 -0.55
N THR A 51 0.72 0.43 0.38
CA THR A 51 1.89 1.24 0.69
C THR A 51 2.19 1.29 2.17
N ASP A 52 3.48 1.21 2.52
CA ASP A 52 3.93 1.50 3.86
C ASP A 52 3.81 2.99 4.10
N MET A 53 3.56 3.37 5.34
CA MET A 53 3.42 4.78 5.73
C MET A 53 4.75 5.45 6.00
N ILE A 54 5.79 4.69 6.30
CA ILE A 54 7.11 5.24 6.64
C ILE A 54 8.16 4.67 5.70
N MET A 55 8.72 5.53 4.85
CA MET A 55 9.72 5.13 3.87
C MET A 55 10.79 6.22 3.75
N PRO A 56 12.05 5.83 3.41
CA PRO A 56 13.18 6.77 3.48
C PRO A 56 13.14 7.92 2.49
N LYS A 57 12.69 7.72 1.26
CA LYS A 57 12.75 8.77 0.24
C LYS A 57 11.49 9.61 0.14
N LYS A 58 10.36 8.97 0.25
CA LYS A 58 9.08 9.66 0.21
C LYS A 58 8.14 8.89 1.11
N GLU A 59 7.65 9.52 2.13
CA GLU A 59 6.79 8.87 3.10
C GLU A 59 5.45 8.48 2.50
N GLY A 60 4.87 7.42 3.05
CA GLY A 60 3.62 6.87 2.56
C GLY A 60 2.47 7.87 2.57
N MET A 61 2.41 8.75 3.57
CA MET A 61 1.37 9.78 3.62
C MET A 61 1.47 10.73 2.44
N GLU A 62 2.68 11.18 2.11
CA GLU A 62 2.88 12.03 0.94
C GLU A 62 2.53 11.29 -0.34
N THR A 63 2.88 10.02 -0.41
CA THR A 63 2.57 9.17 -1.56
C THR A 63 1.05 9.05 -1.74
N ILE A 64 0.33 8.79 -0.65
CA ILE A 64 -1.12 8.67 -0.70
C ILE A 64 -1.75 9.98 -1.16
N LEU A 65 -1.31 11.10 -0.59
CA LEU A 65 -1.84 12.41 -0.95
C LEU A 65 -1.61 12.72 -2.43
N ASP A 66 -0.39 12.52 -2.90
CA ASP A 66 -0.04 12.77 -4.30
C ASP A 66 -0.86 11.90 -5.24
N LEU A 67 -1.01 10.62 -4.91
CA LEU A 67 -1.79 9.71 -5.74
C LEU A 67 -3.27 10.10 -5.77
N LYS A 68 -3.84 10.48 -4.64
CA LYS A 68 -5.24 10.89 -4.59
C LYS A 68 -5.49 12.20 -5.33
N LEU A 69 -4.53 13.11 -5.30
CA LEU A 69 -4.65 14.38 -6.03
C LEU A 69 -4.59 14.15 -7.54
N GLU A 70 -3.72 13.28 -8.00
CA GLU A 70 -3.54 13.00 -9.43
C GLU A 70 -4.58 11.99 -9.94
N PHE A 71 -4.92 11.00 -9.12
CA PHE A 71 -5.84 9.92 -9.49
C PHE A 71 -6.89 9.76 -8.39
N PRO A 72 -7.96 10.58 -8.40
CA PRO A 72 -8.94 10.59 -7.32
C PRO A 72 -9.62 9.24 -7.02
N ASP A 73 -9.68 8.36 -8.02
CA ASP A 73 -10.33 7.06 -7.87
C ASP A 73 -9.38 5.93 -7.45
N VAL A 74 -8.10 6.24 -7.21
CA VAL A 74 -7.13 5.23 -6.83
C VAL A 74 -7.53 4.60 -5.48
N LYS A 75 -7.39 3.27 -5.40
CA LYS A 75 -7.68 2.54 -4.15
C LYS A 75 -6.38 2.19 -3.47
N ILE A 76 -6.30 2.51 -2.19
CA ILE A 76 -5.06 2.38 -1.41
C ILE A 76 -5.33 1.70 -0.07
N ILE A 77 -4.47 0.74 0.27
CA ILE A 77 -4.38 0.19 1.63
C ILE A 77 -3.07 0.69 2.21
N ALA A 78 -3.14 1.29 3.39
CA ALA A 78 -1.97 1.79 4.09
C ALA A 78 -1.55 0.82 5.20
N ILE A 79 -0.23 0.61 5.34
CA ILE A 79 0.32 -0.24 6.39
C ILE A 79 1.32 0.59 7.19
N SER A 80 1.23 0.53 8.51
CA SER A 80 2.18 1.22 9.37
C SER A 80 2.68 0.29 10.47
N GLY A 81 3.96 0.25 10.67
CA GLY A 81 4.53 -0.67 11.65
C GLY A 81 5.55 -0.05 12.56
N GLY A 82 5.82 1.19 12.36
CA GLY A 82 6.87 1.72 13.17
C GLY A 82 6.84 3.22 13.22
N GLY A 83 7.38 3.79 14.09
CA GLY A 83 7.44 5.20 14.30
C GLY A 83 7.63 5.40 15.77
N ARG A 84 8.24 6.48 16.12
CA ARG A 84 8.56 6.77 17.51
C ARG A 84 7.33 6.99 18.36
N ILE A 85 6.24 7.40 17.72
CA ILE A 85 5.00 7.71 18.43
C ILE A 85 3.99 6.56 18.27
N GLY A 86 4.43 5.48 17.63
CA GLY A 86 3.54 4.37 17.33
C GLY A 86 2.81 4.57 16.00
N PRO A 87 2.17 3.53 15.50
CA PRO A 87 1.51 3.56 14.19
C PRO A 87 0.16 4.26 14.18
N GLU A 88 -0.52 4.34 15.32
CA GLU A 88 -1.90 4.82 15.38
C GLU A 88 -2.16 6.21 14.79
N PRO A 89 -1.36 7.24 15.10
CA PRO A 89 -1.57 8.55 14.49
C PRO A 89 -1.44 8.55 12.98
N TYR A 90 -0.51 7.75 12.45
CA TYR A 90 -0.33 7.65 11.00
C TYR A 90 -1.53 6.98 10.34
N LEU A 91 -2.11 5.98 11.00
CA LEU A 91 -3.27 5.28 10.46
C LEU A 91 -4.48 6.21 10.35
N GLN A 92 -4.72 7.04 11.36
CA GLN A 92 -5.81 8.00 11.34
C GLN A 92 -5.63 9.03 10.22
N ILE A 93 -4.42 9.50 10.04
CA ILE A 93 -4.09 10.45 8.98
C ILE A 93 -4.29 9.81 7.61
N ALA A 94 -3.87 8.56 7.45
CA ALA A 94 -4.03 7.83 6.20
C ALA A 94 -5.50 7.70 5.82
N GLU A 95 -6.36 7.37 6.76
CA GLU A 95 -7.79 7.30 6.52
C GLU A 95 -8.34 8.65 6.09
N GLY A 96 -7.90 9.71 6.75
CA GLY A 96 -8.32 11.08 6.41
C GLY A 96 -7.90 11.49 5.01
N PHE A 97 -6.80 10.92 4.49
CA PHE A 97 -6.32 11.19 3.13
C PHE A 97 -6.94 10.25 2.10
N GLY A 98 -7.79 9.33 2.51
CA GLY A 98 -8.55 8.52 1.57
C GLY A 98 -8.07 7.09 1.37
N ALA A 99 -7.28 6.54 2.29
CA ALA A 99 -6.95 5.12 2.24
C ALA A 99 -8.22 4.31 2.51
N GLU A 100 -8.45 3.27 1.72
CA GLU A 100 -9.63 2.42 1.86
C GLU A 100 -9.61 1.62 3.16
N ARG A 101 -8.43 1.15 3.53
CA ARG A 101 -8.19 0.39 4.75
C ARG A 101 -6.81 0.73 5.28
N VAL A 102 -6.62 0.52 6.57
CA VAL A 102 -5.32 0.70 7.21
C VAL A 102 -5.01 -0.51 8.09
N PHE A 103 -3.75 -0.91 8.10
CA PHE A 103 -3.28 -2.05 8.89
C PHE A 103 -2.06 -1.66 9.68
N MET A 104 -1.94 -2.24 10.87
CA MET A 104 -0.84 -2.02 11.78
C MET A 104 0.05 -3.25 11.79
N LYS A 105 1.36 -3.08 11.68
CA LYS A 105 2.31 -4.20 11.79
C LYS A 105 2.47 -4.58 13.27
N PRO A 106 2.55 -5.85 13.61
CA PRO A 106 2.33 -6.98 12.74
C PRO A 106 0.84 -7.16 12.41
N PHE A 107 0.53 -7.47 11.17
CA PHE A 107 -0.84 -7.67 10.74
C PHE A 107 -1.07 -9.15 10.37
N ASP A 108 -2.33 -9.54 10.38
CA ASP A 108 -2.72 -10.89 9.98
C ASP A 108 -2.86 -10.94 8.45
N ILE A 109 -2.12 -11.84 7.82
CA ILE A 109 -2.14 -12.01 6.36
C ILE A 109 -3.54 -12.33 5.85
N LYS A 110 -4.30 -13.13 6.60
CA LYS A 110 -5.67 -13.48 6.21
C LYS A 110 -6.59 -12.27 6.21
N GLU A 111 -6.43 -11.39 7.20
CA GLU A 111 -7.22 -10.17 7.27
C GLU A 111 -6.88 -9.24 6.10
N LEU A 112 -5.59 -9.13 5.78
CA LEU A 112 -5.15 -8.33 4.65
C LEU A 112 -5.71 -8.87 3.35
N LEU A 113 -5.64 -10.17 3.12
CA LEU A 113 -6.21 -10.80 1.92
C LEU A 113 -7.72 -10.59 1.82
N THR A 114 -8.41 -10.67 2.95
CA THR A 114 -9.86 -10.44 2.97
C THR A 114 -10.17 -9.00 2.54
N ALA A 115 -9.43 -8.03 3.06
CA ALA A 115 -9.61 -6.64 2.68
C ALA A 115 -9.33 -6.41 1.20
N VAL A 116 -8.28 -7.04 0.68
CA VAL A 116 -7.93 -6.95 -0.74
C VAL A 116 -9.07 -7.49 -1.60
N LYS A 117 -9.61 -8.64 -1.26
CA LYS A 117 -10.71 -9.23 -2.00
C LYS A 117 -11.97 -8.38 -1.95
N GLU A 118 -12.26 -7.77 -0.80
CA GLU A 118 -13.41 -6.89 -0.66
C GLU A 118 -13.28 -5.65 -1.53
N ILE A 119 -12.09 -5.08 -1.61
CA ILE A 119 -11.85 -3.86 -2.38
C ILE A 119 -11.82 -4.16 -3.88
N MET A 120 -11.20 -5.24 -4.27
CA MET A 120 -11.02 -5.58 -5.68
C MET A 120 -12.20 -6.33 -6.29
N GLY A 121 -13.08 -6.81 -5.44
CA GLY A 121 -14.25 -7.52 -5.88
C GLY A 121 -13.98 -8.96 -6.23
#